data_3633b09c3bc1cb335b3b77287b49944f
#
_entry.id   3633b09c3bc1cb335b3b77287b49944f
#
_cell.length_a   1.000
_cell.length_b   1.000
_cell.length_c   1.000
_cell.angle_alpha   90.00
_cell.angle_beta   90.00
_cell.angle_gamma   90.00
#
_symmetry.space_group_name_H-M   'P 1'
#
loop_
_entity.id
_entity.type
_entity.pdbx_description
1 polymer ?
#
loop_
_entity_poly.entity_id
_entity_poly.type
_entity_poly.pdbx_seq_one_letter_code
_entity_poly.pdbx_strand_id
1 'polypeptide(L)'
;MTFLEEIKRRRTFGIVSHPDAGKTTLTGLLSKHYGWDAHFEDADENPYMNDFYAEMQRWSFNLQIYYLNSRFTQTQEIRNSSKTVIQDRTIYEDANIFAPNLHAMGLMTNRDFENYSSLFSLMESLVQSPDLIIYLRSSIPNLVSQIHKRGRDYENSISIDYLSRLNERYEAWIHGYAKGSLLIIDVDNLDFVENKEDFDFIIKKIDAEINN
;
A
#
# COMPACT_ATOMS: atom_id res chain seq x y z
N MET A 1 7.47 15.77 29.50
CA MET A 1 6.49 15.44 28.44
C MET A 1 5.42 14.58 29.10
N THR A 2 4.17 15.02 29.07
CA THR A 2 3.06 14.26 29.67
C THR A 2 2.63 13.13 28.71
N PHE A 3 2.01 12.06 29.23
CA PHE A 3 1.45 10.97 28.43
C PHE A 3 0.48 11.45 27.33
N LEU A 4 -0.27 12.53 27.60
CA LEU A 4 -1.15 13.18 26.63
C LEU A 4 -0.40 13.92 25.52
N GLU A 5 0.77 14.49 25.80
CA GLU A 5 1.63 15.14 24.79
C GLU A 5 2.30 14.07 23.91
N GLU A 6 2.63 12.91 24.48
CA GLU A 6 3.20 11.79 23.75
C GLU A 6 2.17 11.15 22.80
N ILE A 7 0.90 10.98 23.23
CA ILE A 7 -0.19 10.53 22.38
C ILE A 7 -0.45 11.53 21.23
N LYS A 8 -0.38 12.83 21.48
CA LYS A 8 -0.56 13.88 20.46
C LYS A 8 0.57 13.94 19.43
N ARG A 9 1.73 13.39 19.72
CA ARG A 9 2.90 13.31 18.81
C ARG A 9 2.93 12.05 17.97
N ARG A 10 2.17 11.04 18.37
CA ARG A 10 2.08 9.78 17.64
C ARG A 10 1.44 9.99 16.28
N ARG A 11 2.08 9.48 15.23
CA ARG A 11 1.63 9.56 13.84
C ARG A 11 1.54 8.17 13.22
N THR A 12 0.63 8.03 12.27
CA THR A 12 0.54 6.85 11.44
C THR A 12 0.76 7.26 9.99
N PHE A 13 1.73 6.63 9.36
CA PHE A 13 2.08 6.86 7.95
C PHE A 13 1.75 5.62 7.14
N GLY A 14 1.15 5.79 5.97
CA GLY A 14 0.93 4.72 5.01
C GLY A 14 1.72 4.96 3.73
N ILE A 15 2.56 4.01 3.31
CA ILE A 15 3.18 4.04 1.99
C ILE A 15 2.32 3.23 1.04
N VAL A 16 1.88 3.87 -0.03
CA VAL A 16 1.05 3.26 -1.06
C VAL A 16 1.71 3.43 -2.42
N SER A 17 1.60 2.43 -3.27
CA SER A 17 2.06 2.50 -4.65
C SER A 17 1.60 1.29 -5.43
N HIS A 18 1.73 1.37 -6.74
CA HIS A 18 1.75 0.17 -7.57
C HIS A 18 2.71 -0.89 -7.00
N PRO A 19 2.43 -2.19 -7.13
CA PRO A 19 3.44 -3.22 -6.88
C PRO A 19 4.78 -2.85 -7.55
N ASP A 20 5.89 -3.19 -6.90
CA ASP A 20 7.26 -2.99 -7.40
C ASP A 20 7.78 -1.54 -7.52
N ALA A 21 7.06 -0.54 -7.04
CA ALA A 21 7.58 0.83 -6.95
C ALA A 21 8.47 1.11 -5.72
N GLY A 22 8.90 0.07 -5.00
CA GLY A 22 9.87 0.18 -3.90
C GLY A 22 9.28 0.48 -2.51
N LYS A 23 7.96 0.27 -2.30
CA LYS A 23 7.30 0.52 -0.98
C LYS A 23 8.02 -0.11 0.20
N THR A 24 8.21 -1.41 0.16
CA THR A 24 8.80 -2.19 1.26
C THR A 24 10.20 -1.70 1.62
N THR A 25 10.99 -1.41 0.59
CA THR A 25 12.36 -0.87 0.76
C THR A 25 12.31 0.50 1.41
N LEU A 26 11.46 1.41 0.91
CA LEU A 26 11.34 2.76 1.48
C LEU A 26 10.79 2.72 2.90
N THR A 27 9.80 1.85 3.19
CA THR A 27 9.29 1.64 4.55
C THR A 27 10.41 1.28 5.53
N GLY A 28 11.29 0.34 5.16
CA GLY A 28 12.44 -0.04 5.97
C GLY A 28 13.46 1.08 6.15
N LEU A 29 13.75 1.85 5.11
CA LEU A 29 14.67 2.99 5.18
C LEU A 29 14.13 4.10 6.07
N LEU A 30 12.86 4.46 5.94
CA LEU A 30 12.21 5.49 6.76
C LEU A 30 12.08 5.06 8.22
N SER A 31 11.69 3.80 8.47
CA SER A 31 11.67 3.22 9.81
C SER A 31 13.03 3.36 10.49
N LYS A 32 14.10 3.01 9.80
CA LYS A 32 15.47 3.11 10.32
C LYS A 32 15.90 4.57 10.53
N HIS A 33 15.54 5.47 9.62
CA HIS A 33 15.93 6.89 9.68
C HIS A 33 15.27 7.63 10.84
N TYR A 34 13.94 7.43 11.00
CA TYR A 34 13.14 8.15 12.00
C TYR A 34 12.96 7.38 13.33
N GLY A 35 13.34 6.10 13.38
CA GLY A 35 13.06 5.24 14.53
C GLY A 35 11.58 4.88 14.68
N TRP A 36 10.82 4.85 13.58
CA TRP A 36 9.41 4.47 13.58
C TRP A 36 9.25 2.96 13.51
N ASP A 37 8.19 2.43 14.13
CA ASP A 37 7.84 1.02 13.99
C ASP A 37 7.29 0.76 12.59
N ALA A 38 7.86 -0.23 11.89
CA ALA A 38 7.43 -0.60 10.54
C ALA A 38 6.50 -1.82 10.58
N HIS A 39 5.36 -1.71 9.88
CA HIS A 39 4.47 -2.82 9.58
C HIS A 39 4.55 -3.15 8.11
N PHE A 40 5.09 -4.31 7.80
CA PHE A 40 5.27 -4.79 6.42
C PHE A 40 4.08 -5.61 5.94
N GLU A 41 3.93 -5.67 4.62
CA GLU A 41 3.02 -6.60 3.98
C GLU A 41 3.56 -8.02 4.08
N ASP A 42 2.73 -8.93 4.59
CA ASP A 42 3.06 -10.35 4.68
C ASP A 42 2.51 -11.11 3.48
N ALA A 43 3.03 -10.74 2.30
CA ALA A 43 2.57 -11.32 1.04
C ALA A 43 2.99 -12.79 0.88
N ASP A 44 4.16 -13.15 1.41
CA ASP A 44 4.72 -14.50 1.23
C ASP A 44 4.02 -15.54 2.13
N GLU A 45 3.36 -15.13 3.20
CA GLU A 45 2.57 -16.01 4.08
C GLU A 45 1.11 -16.16 3.63
N ASN A 46 0.69 -15.49 2.55
CA ASN A 46 -0.67 -15.61 2.06
C ASN A 46 -0.92 -17.00 1.45
N PRO A 47 -1.76 -17.85 2.08
CA PRO A 47 -1.99 -19.22 1.65
C PRO A 47 -2.69 -19.33 0.28
N TYR A 48 -3.32 -18.24 -0.19
CA TYR A 48 -4.05 -18.20 -1.47
C TYR A 48 -3.22 -17.72 -2.65
N MET A 49 -1.97 -17.27 -2.44
CA MET A 49 -1.19 -16.60 -3.47
C MET A 49 -0.92 -17.52 -4.68
N ASN A 50 -0.44 -18.73 -4.44
CA ASN A 50 -0.17 -19.69 -5.50
C ASN A 50 -1.44 -20.16 -6.21
N ASP A 51 -2.48 -20.44 -5.44
CA ASP A 51 -3.79 -20.85 -5.98
C ASP A 51 -4.41 -19.74 -6.83
N PHE A 52 -4.28 -18.48 -6.39
CA PHE A 52 -4.76 -17.33 -7.14
C PHE A 52 -4.09 -17.21 -8.51
N TYR A 53 -2.77 -17.32 -8.60
CA TYR A 53 -2.09 -17.26 -9.90
C TYR A 53 -2.38 -18.47 -10.78
N ALA A 54 -2.68 -19.63 -10.21
CA ALA A 54 -3.10 -20.81 -10.97
C ALA A 54 -4.54 -20.68 -11.51
N GLU A 55 -5.47 -20.12 -10.73
CA GLU A 55 -6.89 -19.99 -11.09
C GLU A 55 -7.51 -18.71 -10.51
N MET A 56 -7.18 -17.56 -11.11
CA MET A 56 -7.55 -16.24 -10.59
C MET A 56 -9.06 -16.10 -10.32
N GLN A 57 -9.93 -16.57 -11.25
CA GLN A 57 -11.36 -16.44 -11.11
C GLN A 57 -11.90 -17.20 -9.90
N ARG A 58 -11.32 -18.35 -9.57
CA ARG A 58 -11.72 -19.15 -8.41
C ARG A 58 -11.30 -18.52 -7.10
N TRP A 59 -10.10 -17.93 -7.05
CA TRP A 59 -9.46 -17.56 -5.79
C TRP A 59 -9.42 -16.06 -5.51
N SER A 60 -9.86 -15.20 -6.44
CA SER A 60 -9.83 -13.73 -6.26
C SER A 60 -10.53 -13.27 -5.00
N PHE A 61 -11.73 -13.75 -4.72
CA PHE A 61 -12.47 -13.37 -3.53
C PHE A 61 -11.74 -13.80 -2.25
N ASN A 62 -11.30 -15.06 -2.19
CA ASN A 62 -10.58 -15.60 -1.02
C ASN A 62 -9.30 -14.81 -0.72
N LEU A 63 -8.51 -14.51 -1.76
CA LEU A 63 -7.30 -13.70 -1.67
C LEU A 63 -7.60 -12.31 -1.09
N GLN A 64 -8.61 -11.63 -1.62
CA GLN A 64 -8.96 -10.28 -1.20
C GLN A 64 -9.53 -10.24 0.22
N ILE A 65 -10.30 -11.25 0.64
CA ILE A 65 -10.77 -11.38 2.03
C ILE A 65 -9.60 -11.63 2.99
N TYR A 66 -8.61 -12.43 2.60
CA TYR A 66 -7.41 -12.66 3.41
C TYR A 66 -6.65 -11.33 3.63
N TYR A 67 -6.39 -10.58 2.56
CA TYR A 67 -5.71 -9.29 2.66
C TYR A 67 -6.51 -8.29 3.49
N LEU A 68 -7.82 -8.20 3.27
CA LEU A 68 -8.69 -7.31 4.05
C LEU A 68 -8.60 -7.61 5.56
N ASN A 69 -8.66 -8.89 5.93
CA ASN A 69 -8.53 -9.33 7.32
C ASN A 69 -7.14 -9.00 7.90
N SER A 70 -6.07 -9.33 7.18
CA SER A 70 -4.69 -9.03 7.59
C SER A 70 -4.47 -7.52 7.81
N ARG A 71 -4.92 -6.68 6.85
CA ARG A 71 -4.81 -5.22 6.95
C ARG A 71 -5.63 -4.63 8.10
N PHE A 72 -6.83 -5.16 8.31
CA PHE A 72 -7.65 -4.71 9.43
C PHE A 72 -6.99 -5.06 10.78
N THR A 73 -6.43 -6.26 10.90
CA THR A 73 -5.67 -6.68 12.10
C THR A 73 -4.47 -5.77 12.34
N GLN A 74 -3.65 -5.51 11.32
CA GLN A 74 -2.53 -4.56 11.42
C GLN A 74 -3.00 -3.16 11.85
N THR A 75 -4.12 -2.68 11.30
CA THR A 75 -4.65 -1.37 11.67
C THR A 75 -5.08 -1.32 13.14
N GLN A 76 -5.63 -2.42 13.69
CA GLN A 76 -5.94 -2.51 15.12
C GLN A 76 -4.68 -2.52 15.99
N GLU A 77 -3.62 -3.22 15.57
CA GLU A 77 -2.32 -3.22 16.24
C GLU A 77 -1.69 -1.82 16.25
N ILE A 78 -1.70 -1.14 15.09
CA ILE A 78 -1.22 0.24 14.95
C ILE A 78 -1.99 1.17 15.90
N ARG A 79 -3.31 1.04 15.98
CA ARG A 79 -4.14 1.83 16.88
C ARG A 79 -3.76 1.64 18.35
N ASN A 80 -3.34 0.46 18.73
CA ASN A 80 -2.93 0.13 20.10
C ASN A 80 -1.45 0.42 20.37
N SER A 81 -0.66 0.75 19.35
CA SER A 81 0.76 1.11 19.51
C SER A 81 0.90 2.46 20.23
N SER A 82 1.93 2.61 21.05
CA SER A 82 2.32 3.87 21.68
C SER A 82 3.33 4.68 20.85
N LYS A 83 3.79 4.14 19.71
CA LYS A 83 4.83 4.72 18.86
C LYS A 83 4.26 5.26 17.55
N THR A 84 5.06 6.07 16.88
CA THR A 84 4.83 6.41 15.47
C THR A 84 5.05 5.17 14.61
N VAL A 85 4.14 4.90 13.71
CA VAL A 85 4.14 3.70 12.86
C VAL A 85 4.15 4.09 11.38
N ILE A 86 4.90 3.34 10.59
CA ILE A 86 4.86 3.39 9.14
C ILE A 86 4.41 2.02 8.59
N GLN A 87 3.40 2.03 7.73
CA GLN A 87 2.78 0.84 7.18
C GLN A 87 3.07 0.71 5.68
N ASP A 88 3.61 -0.44 5.27
CA ASP A 88 3.72 -0.83 3.87
C ASP A 88 2.38 -1.36 3.40
N ARG A 89 1.68 -0.58 2.60
CA ARG A 89 0.33 -0.77 2.11
C ARG A 89 -0.75 -0.63 3.20
N THR A 90 -1.82 0.02 2.85
CA THR A 90 -2.97 0.28 3.73
C THR A 90 -4.17 -0.59 3.34
N ILE A 91 -5.18 -0.64 4.22
CA ILE A 91 -6.47 -1.30 3.93
C ILE A 91 -7.19 -0.68 2.71
N TYR A 92 -6.87 0.56 2.36
CA TYR A 92 -7.54 1.29 1.28
C TYR A 92 -7.14 0.80 -0.11
N GLU A 93 -5.90 0.32 -0.30
CA GLU A 93 -5.43 -0.14 -1.61
C GLU A 93 -6.19 -1.37 -2.09
N ASP A 94 -6.41 -2.36 -1.20
CA ASP A 94 -7.13 -3.57 -1.57
C ASP A 94 -8.55 -3.24 -2.02
N ALA A 95 -9.23 -2.32 -1.32
CA ALA A 95 -10.61 -1.96 -1.60
C ALA A 95 -10.79 -0.99 -2.78
N ASN A 96 -9.85 -0.10 -3.03
CA ASN A 96 -9.96 0.91 -4.10
C ASN A 96 -9.26 0.50 -5.39
N ILE A 97 -8.28 -0.41 -5.32
CA ILE A 97 -7.45 -0.79 -6.47
C ILE A 97 -7.66 -2.25 -6.85
N PHE A 98 -7.30 -3.21 -5.96
CA PHE A 98 -7.19 -4.62 -6.32
C PHE A 98 -8.55 -5.29 -6.50
N ALA A 99 -9.44 -5.23 -5.51
CA ALA A 99 -10.75 -5.86 -5.61
C ALA A 99 -11.61 -5.28 -6.76
N PRO A 100 -11.69 -3.94 -6.96
CA PRO A 100 -12.36 -3.37 -8.13
C PRO A 100 -11.72 -3.76 -9.46
N ASN A 101 -10.38 -3.94 -9.50
CA ASN A 101 -9.71 -4.38 -10.72
C ASN A 101 -10.08 -5.83 -11.08
N LEU A 102 -10.03 -6.73 -10.10
CA LEU A 102 -10.42 -8.12 -10.29
C LEU A 102 -11.88 -8.25 -10.72
N HIS A 103 -12.77 -7.45 -10.13
CA HIS A 103 -14.18 -7.40 -10.52
C HIS A 103 -14.35 -6.91 -11.97
N ALA A 104 -13.70 -5.79 -12.35
CA ALA A 104 -13.79 -5.26 -13.72
C ALA A 104 -13.22 -6.20 -14.78
N MET A 105 -12.27 -7.06 -14.40
CA MET A 105 -11.73 -8.12 -15.27
C MET A 105 -12.60 -9.38 -15.34
N GLY A 106 -13.73 -9.42 -14.61
CA GLY A 106 -14.58 -10.61 -14.52
C GLY A 106 -14.00 -11.76 -13.69
N LEU A 107 -12.94 -11.49 -12.93
CA LEU A 107 -12.28 -12.46 -12.05
C LEU A 107 -12.93 -12.55 -10.67
N MET A 108 -13.82 -11.61 -10.34
CA MET A 108 -14.65 -11.61 -9.14
C MET A 108 -16.09 -11.36 -9.55
N THR A 109 -17.04 -12.15 -9.05
CA THR A 109 -18.47 -11.97 -9.39
C THR A 109 -19.03 -10.70 -8.76
N ASN A 110 -20.14 -10.16 -9.31
CA ASN A 110 -20.83 -9.01 -8.72
C ASN A 110 -21.20 -9.26 -7.25
N ARG A 111 -21.74 -10.45 -6.95
CA ARG A 111 -22.13 -10.84 -5.60
C ARG A 111 -20.94 -10.85 -4.63
N ASP A 112 -19.81 -11.39 -5.06
CA ASP A 112 -18.60 -11.45 -4.24
C ASP A 112 -18.00 -10.07 -4.01
N PHE A 113 -18.02 -9.22 -5.06
CA PHE A 113 -17.53 -7.84 -4.97
C PHE A 113 -18.43 -6.98 -4.07
N GLU A 114 -19.75 -7.11 -4.15
CA GLU A 114 -20.70 -6.41 -3.26
C GLU A 114 -20.50 -6.83 -1.80
N ASN A 115 -20.32 -8.15 -1.57
CA ASN A 115 -20.04 -8.67 -0.21
C ASN A 115 -18.71 -8.16 0.35
N TYR A 116 -17.65 -8.18 -0.47
CA TYR A 116 -16.34 -7.61 -0.12
C TYR A 116 -16.46 -6.12 0.23
N SER A 117 -17.12 -5.34 -0.62
CA SER A 117 -17.28 -3.89 -0.44
C SER A 117 -18.08 -3.54 0.82
N SER A 118 -19.13 -4.32 1.11
CA SER A 118 -19.91 -4.17 2.34
C SER A 118 -19.06 -4.46 3.57
N LEU A 119 -18.27 -5.52 3.57
CA LEU A 119 -17.36 -5.85 4.67
C LEU A 119 -16.28 -4.79 4.85
N PHE A 120 -15.67 -4.32 3.76
CA PHE A 120 -14.71 -3.22 3.81
C PHE A 120 -15.32 -1.97 4.42
N SER A 121 -16.52 -1.55 3.99
CA SER A 121 -17.19 -0.35 4.51
C SER A 121 -17.45 -0.45 6.01
N LEU A 122 -17.82 -1.64 6.50
CA LEU A 122 -17.96 -1.88 7.94
C LEU A 122 -16.63 -1.74 8.66
N MET A 123 -15.57 -2.39 8.17
CA MET A 123 -14.23 -2.34 8.78
C MET A 123 -13.65 -0.92 8.74
N GLU A 124 -13.82 -0.20 7.62
CA GLU A 124 -13.39 1.18 7.47
C GLU A 124 -14.04 2.11 8.51
N SER A 125 -15.31 1.90 8.84
CA SER A 125 -16.00 2.69 9.86
C SER A 125 -15.42 2.53 11.28
N LEU A 126 -14.63 1.48 11.50
CA LEU A 126 -14.02 1.14 12.79
C LEU A 126 -12.55 1.55 12.90
N VAL A 127 -11.96 2.07 11.84
CA VAL A 127 -10.54 2.46 11.79
C VAL A 127 -10.37 3.95 11.51
N GLN A 128 -9.21 4.48 11.87
CA GLN A 128 -8.79 5.84 11.52
C GLN A 128 -7.87 5.80 10.31
N SER A 129 -8.00 6.79 9.43
CA SER A 129 -7.07 6.97 8.31
C SER A 129 -5.67 7.31 8.83
N PRO A 130 -4.61 6.94 8.10
CA PRO A 130 -3.27 7.44 8.37
C PRO A 130 -3.22 8.98 8.41
N ASP A 131 -2.36 9.53 9.26
CA ASP A 131 -2.11 10.98 9.32
C ASP A 131 -1.52 11.50 7.99
N LEU A 132 -0.73 10.68 7.31
CA LEU A 132 -0.16 10.98 6.00
C LEU A 132 -0.10 9.71 5.15
N ILE A 133 -0.61 9.79 3.93
CA ILE A 133 -0.35 8.82 2.86
C ILE A 133 0.83 9.33 2.01
N ILE A 134 1.82 8.48 1.82
CA ILE A 134 2.94 8.72 0.91
C ILE A 134 2.73 7.84 -0.32
N TYR A 135 2.36 8.45 -1.44
CA TYR A 135 2.17 7.76 -2.71
C TYR A 135 3.45 7.80 -3.56
N LEU A 136 4.03 6.62 -3.80
CA LEU A 136 5.14 6.48 -4.74
C LEU A 136 4.56 6.31 -6.15
N ARG A 137 4.62 7.37 -6.94
CA ARG A 137 4.20 7.35 -8.34
C ARG A 137 5.31 6.81 -9.21
N SER A 138 4.99 5.84 -10.05
CA SER A 138 5.93 5.28 -11.00
C SER A 138 5.27 5.03 -12.35
N SER A 139 6.02 5.22 -13.43
CA SER A 139 5.57 4.94 -14.79
C SER A 139 5.56 3.44 -15.09
N ILE A 140 4.70 3.03 -16.02
CA ILE A 140 4.63 1.62 -16.46
C ILE A 140 5.99 1.08 -16.94
N PRO A 141 6.78 1.79 -17.75
CA PRO A 141 8.11 1.31 -18.13
C PRO A 141 9.03 1.05 -16.94
N ASN A 142 9.02 1.93 -15.94
CA ASN A 142 9.82 1.74 -14.73
C ASN A 142 9.33 0.53 -13.92
N LEU A 143 8.01 0.37 -13.73
CA LEU A 143 7.42 -0.77 -13.05
C LEU A 143 7.80 -2.10 -13.71
N VAL A 144 7.71 -2.20 -15.03
CA VAL A 144 8.13 -3.37 -15.80
C VAL A 144 9.61 -3.68 -15.57
N SER A 145 10.47 -2.64 -15.57
CA SER A 145 11.90 -2.79 -15.29
C SER A 145 12.16 -3.34 -13.89
N GLN A 146 11.43 -2.85 -12.88
CA GLN A 146 11.57 -3.31 -11.49
C GLN A 146 11.08 -4.77 -11.30
N ILE A 147 9.95 -5.13 -11.93
CA ILE A 147 9.44 -6.51 -11.93
C ILE A 147 10.50 -7.47 -12.51
N HIS A 148 11.10 -7.13 -13.66
CA HIS A 148 12.16 -7.95 -14.27
C HIS A 148 13.39 -8.08 -13.37
N LYS A 149 13.81 -6.99 -12.69
CA LYS A 149 14.93 -7.02 -11.74
C LYS A 149 14.66 -7.92 -10.54
N ARG A 150 13.41 -7.95 -10.06
CA ARG A 150 13.00 -8.74 -8.90
C ARG A 150 12.95 -10.24 -9.19
N GLY A 151 12.51 -10.63 -10.40
CA GLY A 151 12.61 -12.00 -10.92
C GLY A 151 11.77 -13.05 -10.18
N ARG A 152 10.59 -12.70 -9.66
CA ARG A 152 9.65 -13.66 -9.09
C ARG A 152 8.97 -14.46 -10.20
N ASP A 153 8.99 -15.78 -10.13
CA ASP A 153 8.49 -16.66 -11.19
C ASP A 153 7.02 -16.43 -11.54
N TYR A 154 6.16 -16.18 -10.56
CA TYR A 154 4.74 -15.93 -10.78
C TYR A 154 4.45 -14.56 -11.40
N GLU A 155 5.36 -13.59 -11.30
CA GLU A 155 5.22 -12.25 -11.89
C GLU A 155 5.45 -12.26 -13.41
N ASN A 156 6.08 -13.28 -13.96
CA ASN A 156 6.28 -13.43 -15.41
C ASN A 156 4.96 -13.52 -16.21
N SER A 157 3.86 -13.84 -15.56
CA SER A 157 2.51 -13.91 -16.18
C SER A 157 1.75 -12.56 -16.14
N ILE A 158 2.29 -11.54 -15.47
CA ILE A 158 1.62 -10.24 -15.33
C ILE A 158 1.68 -9.49 -16.68
N SER A 159 0.51 -9.22 -17.25
CA SER A 159 0.42 -8.47 -18.51
C SER A 159 0.59 -6.96 -18.31
N ILE A 160 1.12 -6.28 -19.33
CA ILE A 160 1.22 -4.81 -19.33
C ILE A 160 -0.17 -4.17 -19.19
N ASP A 161 -1.22 -4.78 -19.78
CA ASP A 161 -2.61 -4.32 -19.64
C ASP A 161 -3.06 -4.36 -18.17
N TYR A 162 -2.73 -5.42 -17.43
CA TYR A 162 -3.03 -5.52 -16.00
C TYR A 162 -2.32 -4.41 -15.19
N LEU A 163 -1.04 -4.18 -15.46
CA LEU A 163 -0.27 -3.11 -14.80
C LEU A 163 -0.85 -1.73 -15.12
N SER A 164 -1.23 -1.48 -16.38
CA SER A 164 -1.83 -0.21 -16.80
C SER A 164 -3.16 0.05 -16.10
N ARG A 165 -4.04 -0.96 -15.99
CA ARG A 165 -5.31 -0.86 -15.27
C ARG A 165 -5.12 -0.57 -13.79
N LEU A 166 -4.15 -1.22 -13.15
CA LEU A 166 -3.82 -0.92 -11.77
C LEU A 166 -3.34 0.52 -11.61
N ASN A 167 -2.45 0.98 -12.48
CA ASN A 167 -1.92 2.34 -12.46
C ASN A 167 -3.02 3.40 -12.63
N GLU A 168 -3.93 3.21 -13.59
CA GLU A 168 -5.10 4.08 -13.79
C GLU A 168 -5.96 4.16 -12.51
N ARG A 169 -6.15 3.04 -11.81
CA ARG A 169 -6.91 3.02 -10.55
C ARG A 169 -6.18 3.74 -9.42
N TYR A 170 -4.86 3.57 -9.32
CA TYR A 170 -4.06 4.33 -8.35
C TYR A 170 -4.19 5.82 -8.59
N GLU A 171 -3.98 6.28 -9.83
CA GLU A 171 -4.09 7.71 -10.16
C GLU A 171 -5.50 8.25 -9.88
N ALA A 172 -6.55 7.52 -10.23
CA ALA A 172 -7.94 7.92 -9.97
C ALA A 172 -8.23 7.99 -8.45
N TRP A 173 -7.78 7.00 -7.68
CA TRP A 173 -7.96 6.98 -6.23
C TRP A 173 -7.20 8.11 -5.55
N ILE A 174 -5.92 8.30 -5.90
CA ILE A 174 -5.07 9.35 -5.34
C ILE A 174 -5.60 10.74 -5.68
N HIS A 175 -6.09 10.95 -6.90
CA HIS A 175 -6.72 12.23 -7.30
C HIS A 175 -7.97 12.55 -6.46
N GLY A 176 -8.74 11.55 -6.07
CA GLY A 176 -9.94 11.69 -5.23
C GLY A 176 -9.70 11.54 -3.73
N TYR A 177 -8.45 11.35 -3.27
CA TYR A 177 -8.18 11.10 -1.87
C TYR A 177 -8.44 12.33 -0.99
N ALA A 178 -9.31 12.19 0.00
CA ALA A 178 -9.74 13.30 0.88
C ALA A 178 -9.81 12.88 2.37
N LYS A 179 -9.20 11.74 2.75
CA LYS A 179 -9.31 11.19 4.12
C LYS A 179 -8.17 11.63 5.07
N GLY A 180 -7.19 12.37 4.57
CA GLY A 180 -6.02 12.85 5.32
C GLY A 180 -5.02 13.54 4.41
N SER A 181 -3.84 13.83 4.94
CA SER A 181 -2.75 14.39 4.16
C SER A 181 -2.22 13.39 3.14
N LEU A 182 -1.79 13.90 1.99
CA LEU A 182 -1.25 13.12 0.89
C LEU A 182 0.03 13.75 0.35
N LEU A 183 1.11 12.99 0.35
CA LEU A 183 2.38 13.34 -0.29
C LEU A 183 2.61 12.46 -1.51
N ILE A 184 2.77 13.06 -2.68
CA ILE A 184 3.09 12.34 -3.91
C ILE A 184 4.58 12.48 -4.20
N ILE A 185 5.27 11.36 -4.40
CA ILE A 185 6.69 11.29 -4.75
C ILE A 185 6.81 10.52 -6.05
N ASP A 186 7.26 11.21 -7.12
CA ASP A 186 7.63 10.56 -8.37
C ASP A 186 8.98 9.88 -8.19
N VAL A 187 9.02 8.56 -8.41
CA VAL A 187 10.21 7.74 -8.16
C VAL A 187 10.91 7.25 -9.41
N ASP A 188 10.46 7.64 -10.59
CA ASP A 188 11.02 7.14 -11.85
C ASP A 188 12.52 7.45 -12.02
N ASN A 189 12.97 8.59 -11.49
CA ASN A 189 14.35 9.05 -11.60
C ASN A 189 15.08 9.04 -10.25
N LEU A 190 14.55 8.33 -9.24
CA LEU A 190 15.14 8.25 -7.91
C LEU A 190 15.70 6.85 -7.64
N ASP A 191 16.95 6.81 -7.18
CA ASP A 191 17.56 5.60 -6.62
C ASP A 191 17.82 5.82 -5.12
N PHE A 192 16.76 5.84 -4.34
CA PHE A 192 16.82 6.08 -2.91
C PHE A 192 17.47 4.93 -2.10
N VAL A 193 17.89 3.84 -2.77
CA VAL A 193 18.62 2.73 -2.15
C VAL A 193 20.12 2.96 -2.21
N GLU A 194 20.65 3.27 -3.39
CA GLU A 194 22.07 3.40 -3.63
C GLU A 194 22.53 4.88 -3.60
N ASN A 195 21.61 5.82 -3.87
CA ASN A 195 21.91 7.25 -3.90
C ASN A 195 21.36 7.97 -2.66
N LYS A 196 22.28 8.40 -1.82
CA LYS A 196 21.93 9.14 -0.60
C LYS A 196 21.22 10.47 -0.87
N GLU A 197 21.54 11.17 -1.95
CA GLU A 197 20.93 12.46 -2.29
C GLU A 197 19.44 12.30 -2.62
N ASP A 198 19.09 11.20 -3.30
CA ASP A 198 17.70 10.86 -3.62
C ASP A 198 16.91 10.49 -2.36
N PHE A 199 17.53 9.75 -1.43
CA PHE A 199 16.91 9.47 -0.14
C PHE A 199 16.73 10.75 0.68
N ASP A 200 17.74 11.61 0.77
CA ASP A 200 17.67 12.89 1.48
C ASP A 200 16.60 13.82 0.87
N PHE A 201 16.37 13.74 -0.45
CA PHE A 201 15.28 14.47 -1.10
C PHE A 201 13.90 13.99 -0.62
N ILE A 202 13.70 12.66 -0.50
CA ILE A 202 12.46 12.08 0.05
C ILE A 202 12.25 12.53 1.49
N ILE A 203 13.30 12.46 2.33
CA ILE A 203 13.25 12.90 3.72
C ILE A 203 12.81 14.35 3.83
N LYS A 204 13.39 15.27 3.05
CA LYS A 204 13.01 16.70 3.07
C LYS A 204 11.54 16.92 2.71
N LYS A 205 10.99 16.14 1.77
CA LYS A 205 9.57 16.23 1.42
C LYS A 205 8.67 15.75 2.58
N ILE A 206 9.03 14.64 3.22
CA ILE A 206 8.30 14.09 4.37
C ILE A 206 8.36 15.06 5.55
N ASP A 207 9.55 15.60 5.86
CA ASP A 207 9.74 16.57 6.95
C ASP A 207 8.89 17.83 6.74
N ALA A 208 8.76 18.29 5.52
CA ALA A 208 7.92 19.45 5.20
C ALA A 208 6.44 19.17 5.51
N GLU A 209 5.94 17.95 5.22
CA GLU A 209 4.55 17.57 5.52
C GLU A 209 4.31 17.34 7.02
N ILE A 210 5.28 16.79 7.74
CA ILE A 210 5.15 16.49 9.18
C ILE A 210 5.15 17.77 10.03
N ASN A 211 5.84 18.81 9.56
CA ASN A 211 6.03 20.06 10.30
C ASN A 211 4.98 21.15 9.96
N ASN A 212 4.12 20.90 8.96
CA ASN A 212 3.00 21.75 8.63
C ASN A 212 1.77 21.40 9.49
#